data_d174ec086356facf53aadde51b366eae
#
_entry.id   d174ec086356facf53aadde51b366eae
#
_cell.length_a   1.000
_cell.length_b   1.000
_cell.length_c   1.000
_cell.angle_alpha   90.00
_cell.angle_beta   90.00
_cell.angle_gamma   90.00
#
_symmetry.space_group_name_H-M   'P 1'
#
loop_
_entity.id
_entity.type
_entity.pdbx_description
1 polymer ?
#
loop_
_entity_poly.entity_id
_entity_poly.type
_entity_poly.pdbx_seq_one_letter_code
_entity_poly.pdbx_strand_id
1 'polypeptide(L)'
;AQLGSPAQITAPQTGYFVRSSSSGRLNASADDILALNAQELQGYLQSDPVLALDGCAGKIVAGFTWRYVGVCTAKQGEKLLGQNGKPLSTAVEISFPGQVENSLKATVTEVEIDQDSGLARFVLACNSINGDVLCLNRAAARISVGERSGLRVPAAAVHYLKEDGTEAQTQGENYIPGVYVKLGNIARFCPIDPVDADHPLITDGDYILVLPEGTEGSVSKVRLYDEIIVSGQNLYDGKLL
;
A
#
# COMPACT_ATOMS: atom_id res chain seq x y z
N ALA A 1 55.14 22.14 -3.18
CA ALA A 1 53.75 22.57 -3.09
C ALA A 1 53.44 22.81 -1.61
N GLN A 2 53.20 24.04 -1.20
CA GLN A 2 52.72 24.35 0.15
C GLN A 2 51.25 23.88 0.23
N LEU A 3 50.98 22.88 1.07
CA LEU A 3 49.64 22.57 1.47
C LEU A 3 49.09 23.76 2.28
N GLY A 4 48.12 24.44 1.72
CA GLY A 4 47.44 25.52 2.44
C GLY A 4 46.85 25.03 3.77
N SER A 5 46.72 25.89 4.73
CA SER A 5 46.10 25.56 6.03
C SER A 5 44.73 24.93 5.80
N PRO A 6 44.38 23.85 6.50
CA PRO A 6 43.10 23.20 6.33
C PRO A 6 41.96 24.20 6.64
N ALA A 7 41.06 24.37 5.69
CA ALA A 7 39.86 25.19 5.90
C ALA A 7 38.92 24.43 6.84
N GLN A 8 38.55 25.08 7.96
CA GLN A 8 37.56 24.54 8.87
C GLN A 8 36.17 24.88 8.35
N ILE A 9 35.36 23.86 8.07
CA ILE A 9 33.97 24.00 7.65
C ILE A 9 33.10 23.58 8.84
N THR A 10 32.28 24.50 9.31
CA THR A 10 31.32 24.25 10.39
C THR A 10 29.96 23.90 9.79
N ALA A 11 29.30 22.85 10.32
CA ALA A 11 27.95 22.49 9.91
C ALA A 11 26.97 23.62 10.27
N PRO A 12 26.13 24.10 9.33
CA PRO A 12 25.20 25.18 9.59
C PRO A 12 24.03 24.78 10.49
N GLN A 13 23.77 23.46 10.61
CA GLN A 13 22.68 22.88 11.41
C GLN A 13 22.99 21.47 11.84
N THR A 14 22.25 20.96 12.82
CA THR A 14 22.33 19.57 13.26
C THR A 14 21.70 18.64 12.22
N GLY A 15 22.38 17.53 11.89
CA GLY A 15 21.88 16.54 10.92
C GLY A 15 22.92 15.49 10.60
N TYR A 16 22.60 14.62 9.66
CA TYR A 16 23.48 13.59 9.13
C TYR A 16 24.31 14.16 7.98
N PHE A 17 25.62 14.11 8.09
CA PHE A 17 26.50 14.50 6.99
C PHE A 17 26.71 13.32 6.04
N VAL A 18 26.39 13.51 4.77
CA VAL A 18 26.59 12.53 3.71
C VAL A 18 27.62 13.07 2.72
N ARG A 19 28.76 12.40 2.64
CA ARG A 19 29.87 12.78 1.76
C ARG A 19 29.59 12.58 0.26
N SER A 20 28.51 11.92 -0.12
CA SER A 20 28.21 11.67 -1.52
C SER A 20 27.89 12.96 -2.26
N SER A 21 28.73 13.28 -3.24
CA SER A 21 28.49 14.34 -4.22
C SER A 21 27.64 13.87 -5.40
N SER A 22 27.48 12.55 -5.56
CA SER A 22 26.76 11.92 -6.69
C SER A 22 25.23 11.94 -6.52
N SER A 23 24.72 12.32 -5.35
CA SER A 23 23.31 12.64 -5.22
C SER A 23 23.04 13.89 -6.03
N GLY A 24 22.63 13.71 -7.28
CA GLY A 24 22.29 14.80 -8.15
C GLY A 24 21.49 15.84 -7.40
N ARG A 25 21.98 17.08 -7.34
CA ARG A 25 21.22 18.16 -6.74
C ARG A 25 20.00 18.29 -7.62
N LEU A 26 18.87 17.95 -7.07
CA LEU A 26 17.61 18.27 -7.69
C LEU A 26 17.60 19.79 -7.83
N ASN A 27 17.40 20.32 -9.03
CA ASN A 27 17.20 21.77 -9.22
C ASN A 27 15.87 22.25 -8.63
N ALA A 28 15.18 21.40 -7.90
CA ALA A 28 13.91 21.63 -7.28
C ALA A 28 14.04 21.46 -5.76
N SER A 29 13.39 22.29 -5.01
CA SER A 29 13.22 22.10 -3.58
C SER A 29 12.31 20.90 -3.29
N ALA A 30 12.27 20.43 -2.05
CA ALA A 30 11.33 19.37 -1.66
C ALA A 30 9.87 19.79 -1.91
N ASP A 31 9.56 21.06 -1.69
CA ASP A 31 8.20 21.60 -1.89
C ASP A 31 7.84 21.68 -3.37
N ASP A 32 8.80 22.03 -4.25
CA ASP A 32 8.58 22.01 -5.70
C ASP A 32 8.24 20.60 -6.19
N ILE A 33 8.95 19.57 -5.69
CA ILE A 33 8.68 18.18 -6.08
C ILE A 33 7.33 17.69 -5.54
N LEU A 34 6.98 18.09 -4.33
CA LEU A 34 5.69 17.77 -3.73
C LEU A 34 4.51 18.44 -4.47
N ALA A 35 4.75 19.53 -5.16
CA ALA A 35 3.74 20.24 -5.95
C ALA A 35 3.51 19.69 -7.36
N LEU A 36 4.42 18.83 -7.87
CA LEU A 36 4.30 18.25 -9.21
C LEU A 36 3.11 17.26 -9.28
N ASN A 37 2.35 17.32 -10.37
CA ASN A 37 1.37 16.29 -10.69
C ASN A 37 2.04 15.00 -11.21
N ALA A 38 1.25 13.95 -11.50
CA ALA A 38 1.78 12.64 -11.90
C ALA A 38 2.60 12.69 -13.20
N GLN A 39 2.14 13.44 -14.21
CA GLN A 39 2.83 13.56 -15.50
C GLN A 39 4.10 14.40 -15.39
N GLU A 40 4.04 15.51 -14.69
CA GLU A 40 5.21 16.38 -14.45
C GLU A 40 6.29 15.64 -13.66
N LEU A 41 5.89 14.89 -12.61
CA LEU A 41 6.81 14.09 -11.83
C LEU A 41 7.44 12.96 -12.67
N GLN A 42 6.66 12.31 -13.54
CA GLN A 42 7.19 11.30 -14.46
C GLN A 42 8.25 11.91 -15.40
N GLY A 43 7.95 13.07 -16.00
CA GLY A 43 8.90 13.79 -16.85
C GLY A 43 10.16 14.20 -16.10
N TYR A 44 10.00 14.67 -14.87
CA TYR A 44 11.10 15.01 -13.99
C TYR A 44 11.99 13.79 -13.66
N LEU A 45 11.41 12.63 -13.36
CA LEU A 45 12.15 11.42 -13.08
C LEU A 45 12.90 10.86 -14.31
N GLN A 46 12.41 11.10 -15.51
CA GLN A 46 13.03 10.70 -16.77
C GLN A 46 14.11 11.68 -17.25
N SER A 47 14.14 12.90 -16.72
CA SER A 47 15.15 13.88 -17.07
C SER A 47 16.54 13.50 -16.56
N ASP A 48 17.60 13.95 -17.24
CA ASP A 48 18.96 13.71 -16.78
C ASP A 48 19.20 14.32 -15.40
N PRO A 49 19.85 13.57 -14.47
CA PRO A 49 20.19 14.11 -13.17
C PRO A 49 21.18 15.27 -13.31
N VAL A 50 20.90 16.37 -12.69
CA VAL A 50 21.85 17.49 -12.61
C VAL A 50 23.01 17.08 -11.72
N LEU A 51 24.21 17.06 -12.29
CA LEU A 51 25.43 16.73 -11.55
C LEU A 51 25.65 17.73 -10.40
N ALA A 52 26.25 17.22 -9.32
CA ALA A 52 26.59 18.07 -8.17
C ALA A 52 27.48 19.23 -8.58
N LEU A 53 27.30 20.38 -7.92
CA LEU A 53 28.18 21.53 -8.13
C LEU A 53 29.62 21.18 -7.71
N ASP A 54 30.59 21.56 -8.56
CA ASP A 54 32.00 21.47 -8.22
C ASP A 54 32.27 22.23 -6.90
N GLY A 55 33.03 21.61 -6.01
CA GLY A 55 33.36 22.18 -4.70
C GLY A 55 32.39 21.85 -3.57
N CYS A 56 31.40 20.98 -3.78
CA CYS A 56 30.52 20.50 -2.71
C CYS A 56 31.20 19.37 -1.92
N ALA A 57 31.40 19.56 -0.60
CA ALA A 57 31.98 18.55 0.28
C ALA A 57 30.99 17.40 0.63
N GLY A 58 29.70 17.67 0.51
CA GLY A 58 28.60 16.74 0.84
C GLY A 58 27.30 17.47 1.13
N LYS A 59 26.33 16.74 1.66
CA LYS A 59 25.03 17.30 2.06
C LYS A 59 24.76 17.03 3.54
N ILE A 60 23.99 17.90 4.19
CA ILE A 60 23.47 17.67 5.53
C ILE A 60 21.97 17.34 5.40
N VAL A 61 21.58 16.18 5.93
CA VAL A 61 20.18 15.77 6.02
C VAL A 61 19.69 16.08 7.43
N ALA A 62 18.79 17.04 7.55
CA ALA A 62 18.18 17.43 8.81
C ALA A 62 16.84 16.73 9.00
N GLY A 63 16.50 16.39 10.26
CA GLY A 63 15.26 15.75 10.63
C GLY A 63 15.32 14.23 10.62
N PHE A 64 14.22 13.61 11.08
CA PHE A 64 14.10 12.14 11.23
C PHE A 64 13.02 11.54 10.33
N THR A 65 12.27 12.40 9.64
CA THR A 65 11.22 12.00 8.70
C THR A 65 11.63 12.38 7.29
N TRP A 66 11.56 11.44 6.38
CA TRP A 66 11.78 11.68 4.96
C TRP A 66 10.56 11.23 4.17
N ARG A 67 10.41 11.76 2.96
CA ARG A 67 9.30 11.46 2.09
C ARG A 67 9.80 10.80 0.80
N TYR A 68 9.09 9.78 0.38
CA TYR A 68 9.24 9.18 -0.94
C TYR A 68 8.08 9.62 -1.82
N VAL A 69 8.38 10.29 -2.91
CA VAL A 69 7.38 10.70 -3.91
C VAL A 69 7.55 9.82 -5.13
N GLY A 70 6.51 9.14 -5.54
CA GLY A 70 6.55 8.20 -6.64
C GLY A 70 5.40 8.34 -7.62
N VAL A 71 5.60 7.78 -8.80
CA VAL A 71 4.58 7.63 -9.84
C VAL A 71 4.39 6.16 -10.15
N CYS A 72 3.15 5.75 -10.30
CA CYS A 72 2.76 4.40 -10.70
C CYS A 72 1.54 4.47 -11.64
N THR A 73 1.03 3.33 -12.08
CA THR A 73 -0.23 3.29 -12.83
C THR A 73 -1.41 3.61 -11.91
N ALA A 74 -2.50 4.18 -12.46
CA ALA A 74 -3.73 4.48 -11.72
C ALA A 74 -4.22 3.25 -10.93
N LYS A 75 -4.24 2.06 -11.55
CA LYS A 75 -4.61 0.80 -10.90
C LYS A 75 -3.73 0.41 -9.71
N GLN A 76 -2.44 0.78 -9.73
CA GLN A 76 -1.54 0.57 -8.59
C GLN A 76 -1.79 1.60 -7.49
N GLY A 77 -2.07 2.86 -7.88
CA GLY A 77 -2.43 3.92 -6.96
C GLY A 77 -3.71 3.65 -6.18
N GLU A 78 -4.72 3.05 -6.83
CA GLU A 78 -5.97 2.63 -6.18
C GLU A 78 -5.73 1.68 -4.99
N LYS A 79 -4.68 0.85 -5.05
CA LYS A 79 -4.32 -0.05 -3.94
C LYS A 79 -3.75 0.67 -2.71
N LEU A 80 -3.37 1.93 -2.84
CA LEU A 80 -2.89 2.78 -1.76
C LEU A 80 -4.02 3.62 -1.13
N LEU A 81 -5.25 3.49 -1.66
CA LEU A 81 -6.45 4.13 -1.14
C LEU A 81 -7.31 3.13 -0.40
N GLY A 82 -7.92 3.59 0.70
CA GLY A 82 -8.99 2.90 1.38
C GLY A 82 -10.33 3.06 0.64
N GLN A 83 -11.36 2.37 1.09
CA GLN A 83 -12.72 2.44 0.50
C GLN A 83 -13.34 3.83 0.50
N ASN A 84 -12.94 4.66 1.45
CA ASN A 84 -13.39 6.05 1.56
C ASN A 84 -12.67 7.00 0.58
N GLY A 85 -11.84 6.47 -0.33
CA GLY A 85 -11.02 7.24 -1.26
C GLY A 85 -9.88 8.02 -0.61
N LYS A 86 -9.60 7.80 0.67
CA LYS A 86 -8.47 8.41 1.39
C LYS A 86 -7.26 7.47 1.38
N PRO A 87 -6.05 8.01 1.58
CA PRO A 87 -4.86 7.19 1.76
C PRO A 87 -5.04 6.12 2.86
N LEU A 88 -4.42 4.95 2.68
CA LEU A 88 -4.46 3.88 3.66
C LEU A 88 -4.00 4.36 5.03
N SER A 89 -4.75 4.04 6.06
CA SER A 89 -4.38 4.32 7.47
C SER A 89 -3.34 3.32 7.99
N THR A 90 -3.25 2.14 7.38
CA THR A 90 -2.27 1.11 7.74
C THR A 90 -0.90 1.43 7.14
N ALA A 91 0.17 1.08 7.88
CA ALA A 91 1.52 1.21 7.37
C ALA A 91 1.75 0.26 6.19
N VAL A 92 2.44 0.76 5.17
CA VAL A 92 2.94 -0.04 4.04
C VAL A 92 4.42 -0.32 4.21
N GLU A 93 4.94 -1.33 3.53
CA GLU A 93 6.37 -1.59 3.46
C GLU A 93 6.94 -1.05 2.14
N ILE A 94 8.02 -0.28 2.24
CA ILE A 94 8.79 0.18 1.09
C ILE A 94 10.16 -0.49 1.08
N SER A 95 10.57 -1.01 -0.05
CA SER A 95 11.88 -1.61 -0.26
C SER A 95 12.55 -1.05 -1.51
N PHE A 96 13.87 -0.97 -1.47
CA PHE A 96 14.72 -0.46 -2.55
C PHE A 96 15.71 -1.55 -2.97
N PRO A 97 15.34 -2.44 -3.89
CA PRO A 97 16.16 -3.60 -4.26
C PRO A 97 17.57 -3.21 -4.68
N GLY A 98 18.57 -3.81 -4.04
CA GLY A 98 19.98 -3.56 -4.32
C GLY A 98 20.54 -2.24 -3.76
N GLN A 99 19.75 -1.43 -3.06
CA GLN A 99 20.19 -0.16 -2.47
C GLN A 99 20.01 -0.10 -0.94
N VAL A 100 18.93 -0.68 -0.43
CA VAL A 100 18.67 -0.79 1.00
C VAL A 100 18.41 -2.26 1.31
N GLU A 101 19.08 -2.79 2.33
CA GLU A 101 19.04 -4.23 2.63
C GLU A 101 17.65 -4.66 3.14
N ASN A 102 17.04 -3.87 4.01
CA ASN A 102 15.77 -4.21 4.65
C ASN A 102 14.63 -3.33 4.15
N SER A 103 13.41 -3.89 4.14
CA SER A 103 12.21 -3.09 3.94
C SER A 103 11.98 -2.13 5.11
N LEU A 104 11.36 -1.00 4.83
CA LEU A 104 11.08 0.06 5.79
C LEU A 104 9.58 0.26 5.90
N LYS A 105 9.09 0.54 7.11
CA LYS A 105 7.69 0.92 7.30
C LYS A 105 7.48 2.37 6.88
N ALA A 106 6.43 2.60 6.10
CA ALA A 106 6.03 3.91 5.62
C ALA A 106 4.53 4.12 5.80
N THR A 107 4.11 5.36 5.92
CA THR A 107 2.70 5.76 5.95
C THR A 107 2.36 6.45 4.64
N VAL A 108 1.24 6.08 4.03
CA VAL A 108 0.72 6.75 2.84
C VAL A 108 0.13 8.08 3.27
N THR A 109 0.68 9.20 2.79
CA THR A 109 0.20 10.54 3.16
C THR A 109 -0.65 11.17 2.08
N GLU A 110 -0.34 10.90 0.82
CA GLU A 110 -1.06 11.45 -0.33
C GLU A 110 -1.14 10.40 -1.43
N VAL A 111 -2.28 10.36 -2.13
CA VAL A 111 -2.45 9.62 -3.38
C VAL A 111 -3.34 10.45 -4.29
N GLU A 112 -2.86 10.70 -5.49
CA GLU A 112 -3.53 11.49 -6.50
C GLU A 112 -3.59 10.68 -7.80
N ILE A 113 -4.79 10.33 -8.25
CA ILE A 113 -5.01 9.51 -9.44
C ILE A 113 -5.48 10.41 -10.56
N ASP A 114 -4.73 10.42 -11.64
CA ASP A 114 -5.08 11.05 -12.89
C ASP A 114 -5.61 10.00 -13.86
N GLN A 115 -6.91 9.96 -14.02
CA GLN A 115 -7.59 9.00 -14.91
C GLN A 115 -7.30 9.26 -16.39
N ASP A 116 -7.05 10.52 -16.77
CA ASP A 116 -6.80 10.89 -18.17
C ASP A 116 -5.43 10.38 -18.64
N SER A 117 -4.41 10.48 -17.80
CA SER A 117 -3.07 9.95 -18.09
C SER A 117 -2.91 8.48 -17.72
N GLY A 118 -3.80 7.91 -16.92
CA GLY A 118 -3.68 6.56 -16.36
C GLY A 118 -2.57 6.41 -15.34
N LEU A 119 -2.10 7.53 -14.78
CA LEU A 119 -1.03 7.60 -13.79
C LEU A 119 -1.58 7.94 -12.40
N ALA A 120 -0.83 7.56 -11.39
CA ALA A 120 -1.05 8.01 -10.02
C ALA A 120 0.26 8.50 -9.41
N ARG A 121 0.18 9.64 -8.71
CA ARG A 121 1.23 10.16 -7.85
C ARG A 121 0.91 9.77 -6.42
N PHE A 122 1.91 9.40 -5.65
CA PHE A 122 1.74 9.09 -4.24
C PHE A 122 2.94 9.61 -3.42
N VAL A 123 2.68 9.87 -2.14
CA VAL A 123 3.68 10.30 -1.16
C VAL A 123 3.65 9.36 0.04
N LEU A 124 4.81 8.83 0.38
CA LEU A 124 5.01 8.02 1.58
C LEU A 124 5.89 8.79 2.57
N ALA A 125 5.53 8.77 3.84
CA ALA A 125 6.35 9.28 4.94
C ALA A 125 7.01 8.12 5.69
N CYS A 126 8.33 8.21 5.89
CA CYS A 126 9.13 7.24 6.63
C CYS A 126 9.87 7.92 7.77
N ASN A 127 9.88 7.26 8.95
CA ASN A 127 10.59 7.74 10.14
C ASN A 127 11.89 6.97 10.41
N SER A 128 12.23 5.99 9.57
CA SER A 128 13.45 5.19 9.71
C SER A 128 14.55 5.77 8.82
N ILE A 129 15.66 6.16 9.41
CA ILE A 129 16.85 6.67 8.71
C ILE A 129 18.02 5.77 9.04
N ASN A 130 18.72 5.29 8.02
CA ASN A 130 19.99 4.59 8.12
C ASN A 130 20.97 5.09 7.04
N GLY A 131 22.19 4.58 7.03
CA GLY A 131 23.22 4.99 6.08
C GLY A 131 22.81 4.81 4.62
N ASP A 132 22.13 3.72 4.30
CA ASP A 132 21.70 3.37 2.94
C ASP A 132 20.62 4.35 2.46
N VAL A 133 19.62 4.64 3.31
CA VAL A 133 18.55 5.61 3.03
C VAL A 133 19.11 7.00 2.75
N LEU A 134 20.13 7.43 3.51
CA LEU A 134 20.78 8.74 3.31
C LEU A 134 21.46 8.87 1.94
N CYS A 135 21.83 7.73 1.34
CA CYS A 135 22.46 7.65 0.02
C CYS A 135 21.45 7.48 -1.13
N LEU A 136 20.17 7.26 -0.84
CA LEU A 136 19.13 7.12 -1.86
C LEU A 136 18.99 8.38 -2.71
N ASN A 137 18.83 8.16 -4.01
CA ASN A 137 18.54 9.18 -5.00
C ASN A 137 17.76 8.55 -6.15
N ARG A 138 16.64 9.15 -6.59
CA ARG A 138 15.80 8.67 -7.70
C ARG A 138 15.68 7.13 -7.77
N ALA A 139 15.46 6.52 -6.62
CA ALA A 139 15.44 5.07 -6.50
C ALA A 139 14.06 4.52 -6.86
N ALA A 140 14.03 3.47 -7.67
CA ALA A 140 12.82 2.70 -7.86
C ALA A 140 12.52 1.91 -6.59
N ALA A 141 11.28 2.00 -6.12
CA ALA A 141 10.82 1.31 -4.92
C ALA A 141 9.81 0.22 -5.25
N ARG A 142 9.79 -0.83 -4.44
CA ARG A 142 8.70 -1.79 -4.37
C ARG A 142 7.90 -1.48 -3.11
N ILE A 143 6.58 -1.30 -3.26
CA ILE A 143 5.67 -1.03 -2.16
C ILE A 143 4.82 -2.27 -1.95
N SER A 144 4.82 -2.78 -0.71
CA SER A 144 3.96 -3.88 -0.28
C SER A 144 2.90 -3.33 0.66
N VAL A 145 1.65 -3.50 0.27
CA VAL A 145 0.47 -3.07 1.04
C VAL A 145 0.09 -4.21 1.98
N GLY A 146 0.98 -4.54 2.91
CA GLY A 146 0.80 -5.58 3.92
C GLY A 146 0.70 -7.01 3.35
N GLU A 147 1.23 -7.99 4.06
CA GLU A 147 0.84 -9.39 3.86
C GLU A 147 -0.50 -9.61 4.56
N ARG A 148 -1.49 -10.06 3.80
CA ARG A 148 -2.80 -10.41 4.33
C ARG A 148 -2.96 -11.90 4.27
N SER A 149 -3.22 -12.51 5.43
CA SER A 149 -3.49 -13.93 5.55
C SER A 149 -4.98 -14.14 5.77
N GLY A 150 -5.59 -15.03 5.00
CA GLY A 150 -7.00 -15.36 5.08
C GLY A 150 -7.35 -16.59 4.25
N LEU A 151 -8.59 -17.02 4.36
CA LEU A 151 -9.14 -18.07 3.52
C LEU A 151 -9.56 -17.48 2.18
N ARG A 152 -9.22 -18.16 1.08
CA ARG A 152 -9.65 -17.79 -0.27
C ARG A 152 -11.03 -18.40 -0.54
N VAL A 153 -12.00 -17.53 -0.74
CA VAL A 153 -13.38 -17.90 -1.06
C VAL A 153 -13.71 -17.43 -2.46
N PRO A 154 -14.31 -18.26 -3.34
CA PRO A 154 -14.74 -17.81 -4.64
C PRO A 154 -15.72 -16.63 -4.54
N ALA A 155 -15.46 -15.53 -5.26
CA ALA A 155 -16.32 -14.35 -5.24
C ALA A 155 -17.76 -14.66 -5.68
N ALA A 156 -17.92 -15.61 -6.62
CA ALA A 156 -19.22 -16.07 -7.09
C ALA A 156 -20.04 -16.85 -6.04
N ALA A 157 -19.41 -17.28 -4.93
CA ALA A 157 -20.08 -18.01 -3.86
C ALA A 157 -20.58 -17.09 -2.73
N VAL A 158 -20.34 -15.78 -2.83
CA VAL A 158 -20.75 -14.83 -1.79
C VAL A 158 -22.21 -14.43 -1.96
N HIS A 159 -22.97 -14.61 -0.90
CA HIS A 159 -24.37 -14.23 -0.77
C HIS A 159 -24.51 -13.14 0.30
N TYR A 160 -25.52 -12.34 0.16
CA TYR A 160 -25.85 -11.27 1.11
C TYR A 160 -27.23 -11.52 1.70
N LEU A 161 -27.29 -11.83 2.99
CA LEU A 161 -28.56 -12.04 3.68
C LEU A 161 -28.92 -10.83 4.54
N LYS A 162 -30.20 -10.49 4.58
CA LYS A 162 -30.75 -9.56 5.55
C LYS A 162 -30.86 -10.22 6.93
N GLU A 163 -31.08 -9.42 7.97
CA GLU A 163 -31.29 -9.94 9.34
C GLU A 163 -32.47 -10.92 9.45
N ASP A 164 -33.47 -10.81 8.57
CA ASP A 164 -34.61 -11.72 8.48
C ASP A 164 -34.30 -13.04 7.75
N GLY A 165 -33.06 -13.24 7.26
CA GLY A 165 -32.62 -14.42 6.54
C GLY A 165 -33.00 -14.43 5.06
N THR A 166 -33.62 -13.39 4.52
CA THR A 166 -33.93 -13.27 3.10
C THR A 166 -32.71 -12.77 2.30
N GLU A 167 -32.56 -13.24 1.07
CA GLU A 167 -31.44 -12.82 0.21
C GLU A 167 -31.63 -11.37 -0.25
N ALA A 168 -30.58 -10.57 -0.11
CA ALA A 168 -30.54 -9.20 -0.61
C ALA A 168 -30.05 -9.21 -2.07
N GLN A 169 -30.82 -8.59 -2.97
CA GLN A 169 -30.44 -8.48 -4.38
C GLN A 169 -29.39 -7.43 -4.66
N THR A 170 -29.16 -6.52 -3.72
CA THR A 170 -28.17 -5.45 -3.83
C THR A 170 -27.47 -5.23 -2.49
N GLN A 171 -26.21 -4.79 -2.53
CA GLN A 171 -25.47 -4.36 -1.36
C GLN A 171 -26.15 -3.13 -0.76
N GLY A 172 -26.70 -3.26 0.45
CA GLY A 172 -27.36 -2.20 1.22
C GLY A 172 -26.82 -2.15 2.66
N GLU A 173 -27.23 -1.16 3.45
CA GLU A 173 -26.65 -0.90 4.78
C GLU A 173 -26.93 -1.96 5.86
N ASN A 174 -27.82 -2.96 5.62
CA ASN A 174 -28.18 -3.97 6.61
C ASN A 174 -28.16 -5.38 6.00
N TYR A 175 -27.00 -5.86 5.61
CA TYR A 175 -26.83 -7.23 5.14
C TYR A 175 -25.61 -7.89 5.78
N ILE A 176 -25.70 -9.20 5.93
CA ILE A 176 -24.61 -10.06 6.42
C ILE A 176 -24.01 -10.78 5.20
N PRO A 177 -22.75 -10.52 4.83
CA PRO A 177 -22.08 -11.30 3.79
C PRO A 177 -21.80 -12.71 4.30
N GLY A 178 -21.95 -13.70 3.45
CA GLY A 178 -21.68 -15.08 3.82
C GLY A 178 -21.59 -16.02 2.62
N VAL A 179 -21.27 -17.25 2.90
CA VAL A 179 -21.22 -18.34 1.91
C VAL A 179 -22.02 -19.52 2.39
N TYR A 180 -22.53 -20.33 1.46
CA TYR A 180 -23.10 -21.61 1.81
C TYR A 180 -22.04 -22.71 1.81
N VAL A 181 -21.89 -23.37 2.96
CA VAL A 181 -20.98 -24.50 3.16
C VAL A 181 -21.82 -25.78 3.15
N LYS A 182 -21.32 -26.80 2.46
CA LYS A 182 -21.92 -28.12 2.48
C LYS A 182 -21.53 -28.86 3.78
N LEU A 183 -22.50 -29.11 4.62
CA LEU A 183 -22.34 -29.88 5.86
C LEU A 183 -23.12 -31.21 5.74
N GLY A 184 -22.46 -32.29 5.38
CA GLY A 184 -23.13 -33.53 5.02
C GLY A 184 -23.99 -33.34 3.77
N ASN A 185 -25.32 -33.45 3.91
CA ASN A 185 -26.30 -33.30 2.81
C ASN A 185 -27.10 -31.99 2.91
N ILE A 186 -26.65 -31.04 3.72
CA ILE A 186 -27.35 -29.77 3.86
C ILE A 186 -26.43 -28.60 3.53
N ALA A 187 -27.01 -27.52 3.00
CA ALA A 187 -26.38 -26.24 2.86
C ALA A 187 -26.51 -25.45 4.15
N ARG A 188 -25.41 -24.92 4.67
CA ARG A 188 -25.41 -24.06 5.86
C ARG A 188 -24.82 -22.71 5.50
N PHE A 189 -25.54 -21.64 5.87
CA PHE A 189 -25.04 -20.30 5.69
C PHE A 189 -23.99 -19.97 6.77
N CYS A 190 -22.80 -19.60 6.31
CA CYS A 190 -21.68 -19.20 7.14
C CYS A 190 -21.36 -17.72 6.88
N PRO A 191 -21.58 -16.82 7.85
CA PRO A 191 -21.12 -15.44 7.75
C PRO A 191 -19.63 -15.37 7.50
N ILE A 192 -19.20 -14.36 6.75
CA ILE A 192 -17.80 -14.07 6.45
C ILE A 192 -17.46 -12.64 6.87
N ASP A 193 -16.24 -12.46 7.40
CA ASP A 193 -15.65 -11.16 7.62
C ASP A 193 -14.48 -10.94 6.68
N PRO A 194 -14.31 -9.72 6.16
CA PRO A 194 -13.14 -9.36 5.39
C PRO A 194 -11.88 -9.42 6.26
N VAL A 195 -10.75 -9.71 5.63
CA VAL A 195 -9.42 -9.66 6.28
C VAL A 195 -9.04 -8.23 6.68
N ASP A 196 -9.63 -7.24 6.05
CA ASP A 196 -9.38 -5.83 6.30
C ASP A 196 -10.69 -5.07 6.37
N ALA A 197 -10.94 -4.39 7.49
CA ALA A 197 -12.13 -3.60 7.70
C ALA A 197 -12.24 -2.40 6.74
N ASP A 198 -11.10 -1.85 6.29
CA ASP A 198 -11.04 -0.75 5.33
C ASP A 198 -11.30 -1.22 3.89
N HIS A 199 -11.17 -2.54 3.63
CA HIS A 199 -11.41 -3.17 2.32
C HIS A 199 -12.24 -4.45 2.50
N PRO A 200 -13.55 -4.34 2.65
CA PRO A 200 -14.40 -5.47 3.03
C PRO A 200 -14.35 -6.67 2.08
N LEU A 201 -13.96 -6.49 0.84
CA LEU A 201 -13.85 -7.60 -0.09
C LEU A 201 -12.62 -7.46 -0.98
N ILE A 202 -11.44 -7.76 -0.41
CA ILE A 202 -10.21 -7.79 -1.20
C ILE A 202 -10.28 -8.96 -2.16
N THR A 203 -10.37 -8.64 -3.44
CA THR A 203 -10.35 -9.63 -4.51
C THR A 203 -8.91 -9.97 -4.88
N ASP A 204 -8.59 -11.26 -4.84
CA ASP A 204 -7.41 -11.84 -5.45
C ASP A 204 -7.86 -12.62 -6.70
N GLY A 205 -7.98 -11.90 -7.81
CA GLY A 205 -8.62 -12.42 -9.02
C GLY A 205 -10.11 -12.73 -8.80
N ASP A 206 -10.50 -13.99 -9.00
CA ASP A 206 -11.88 -14.47 -8.81
C ASP A 206 -12.19 -14.88 -7.36
N TYR A 207 -11.28 -14.59 -6.41
CA TYR A 207 -11.39 -14.98 -5.01
C TYR A 207 -11.43 -13.75 -4.09
N ILE A 208 -12.04 -13.93 -2.93
CA ILE A 208 -12.08 -12.98 -1.82
C ILE A 208 -11.30 -13.56 -0.66
N LEU A 209 -10.56 -12.71 0.07
CA LEU A 209 -9.89 -13.10 1.30
C LEU A 209 -10.80 -12.80 2.50
N VAL A 210 -11.07 -13.83 3.30
CA VAL A 210 -11.92 -13.74 4.49
C VAL A 210 -11.19 -14.28 5.73
N LEU A 211 -11.57 -13.79 6.90
CA LEU A 211 -11.03 -14.29 8.16
C LEU A 211 -11.55 -15.70 8.44
N PRO A 212 -10.73 -16.63 8.94
CA PRO A 212 -11.18 -17.94 9.36
C PRO A 212 -12.00 -17.88 10.66
N GLU A 213 -12.85 -18.90 10.89
CA GLU A 213 -13.54 -19.07 12.17
C GLU A 213 -12.53 -19.11 13.33
N GLY A 214 -12.90 -18.46 14.46
CA GLY A 214 -12.06 -18.37 15.66
C GLY A 214 -11.07 -17.22 15.66
N THR A 215 -11.07 -16.36 14.63
CA THR A 215 -10.30 -15.10 14.67
C THR A 215 -10.95 -14.16 15.69
N GLU A 216 -10.16 -13.60 16.60
CA GLU A 216 -10.62 -12.69 17.63
C GLU A 216 -11.33 -11.46 17.03
N GLY A 217 -12.55 -11.17 17.50
CA GLY A 217 -13.36 -10.06 16.99
C GLY A 217 -14.09 -10.33 15.68
N SER A 218 -13.92 -11.50 15.05
CA SER A 218 -14.58 -11.87 13.79
C SER A 218 -15.87 -12.66 14.01
N VAL A 219 -16.89 -12.36 13.19
CA VAL A 219 -18.13 -13.15 13.11
C VAL A 219 -18.04 -14.29 12.09
N SER A 220 -16.92 -14.41 11.37
CA SER A 220 -16.72 -15.44 10.35
C SER A 220 -16.88 -16.85 10.90
N LYS A 221 -17.58 -17.72 10.13
CA LYS A 221 -17.83 -19.13 10.47
C LYS A 221 -17.23 -20.11 9.47
N VAL A 222 -16.43 -19.61 8.53
CA VAL A 222 -15.76 -20.43 7.50
C VAL A 222 -14.44 -20.98 8.04
N ARG A 223 -14.20 -22.26 7.79
CA ARG A 223 -12.99 -22.99 8.20
C ARG A 223 -12.17 -23.41 7.00
N LEU A 224 -10.90 -23.68 7.25
CA LEU A 224 -10.05 -24.31 6.25
C LEU A 224 -10.61 -25.71 5.88
N TYR A 225 -10.69 -25.97 4.59
CA TYR A 225 -11.27 -27.20 3.98
C TYR A 225 -12.79 -27.31 4.00
N ASP A 226 -13.53 -26.26 4.36
CA ASP A 226 -14.98 -26.26 4.14
C ASP A 226 -15.32 -26.36 2.65
N GLU A 227 -16.29 -27.20 2.31
CA GLU A 227 -16.81 -27.34 0.95
C GLU A 227 -17.79 -26.20 0.64
N ILE A 228 -17.34 -25.18 -0.08
CA ILE A 228 -18.15 -24.02 -0.42
C ILE A 228 -19.00 -24.30 -1.66
N ILE A 229 -20.29 -24.02 -1.58
CA ILE A 229 -21.23 -24.14 -2.68
C ILE A 229 -21.14 -22.91 -3.57
N VAL A 230 -20.57 -23.06 -4.76
CA VAL A 230 -20.35 -21.94 -5.70
C VAL A 230 -21.60 -21.64 -6.54
N SER A 231 -22.45 -22.66 -6.78
CA SER A 231 -23.67 -22.50 -7.57
C SER A 231 -24.78 -23.43 -7.04
N GLY A 232 -25.99 -22.91 -6.99
CA GLY A 232 -27.16 -23.63 -6.55
C GLY A 232 -28.42 -22.79 -6.75
N GLN A 233 -29.55 -23.42 -7.06
CA GLN A 233 -30.83 -22.72 -7.17
C GLN A 233 -31.52 -22.67 -5.80
N ASN A 234 -32.01 -21.49 -5.42
CA ASN A 234 -32.76 -21.25 -4.18
C ASN A 234 -32.04 -21.81 -2.95
N LEU A 235 -30.78 -21.38 -2.74
CA LEU A 235 -30.03 -21.74 -1.54
C LEU A 235 -30.65 -21.02 -0.31
N TYR A 236 -30.81 -21.75 0.78
CA TYR A 236 -31.20 -21.23 2.09
C TYR A 236 -30.57 -22.09 3.18
N ASP A 237 -30.47 -21.56 4.39
CA ASP A 237 -29.87 -22.28 5.51
C ASP A 237 -30.69 -23.51 5.88
N GLY A 238 -30.04 -24.68 5.92
CA GLY A 238 -30.68 -25.97 6.15
C GLY A 238 -31.26 -26.66 4.91
N LYS A 239 -31.07 -26.12 3.70
CA LYS A 239 -31.52 -26.77 2.47
C LYS A 239 -30.83 -28.12 2.25
N LEU A 240 -31.61 -29.17 1.93
CA LEU A 240 -31.10 -30.46 1.48
C LEU A 240 -30.48 -30.30 0.07
N LEU A 241 -29.28 -30.86 -0.12
CA LEU A 241 -28.49 -30.83 -1.36
C LEU A 241 -28.72 -32.11 -2.19
#